data_33942d807329d5a6787a23000b8c903c
#
_entry.id   33942d807329d5a6787a23000b8c903c
#
_cell.length_a   1.000
_cell.length_b   1.000
_cell.length_c   1.000
_cell.angle_alpha   90.00
_cell.angle_beta   90.00
_cell.angle_gamma   90.00
#
_symmetry.space_group_name_H-M   'P 1'
#
loop_
_entity.id
_entity.type
_entity.pdbx_description
1 polymer ?
#
loop_
_entity_poly.entity_id
_entity_poly.type
_entity_poly.pdbx_seq_one_letter_code
_entity_poly.pdbx_strand_id
1 'polypeptide(L)'
;MGAVSSNETNALLATDAVTQLVEMWLFGRSPRTIDVYRRYTHRFLSYVSKPLHLVELADIQGWQKTLEGMAPNSQRIAIAAVKSFLKFASSTGVLEVNLGVLMRGPKGKDALTERLLTEGEVAAMIAEEKDLRNYLILRLLYMAGLRVSELCQLCWKDMVLRGETGQITVQGKGGKVRTILLPATLWTQLQQLRVDASVNDPVFRSKNGKPLDRIRIYRIVKAAAKRAGINENVSPHWLRHAHASHSLDRGAPLHLTQRTLGHSRIGTTERYLHVRPNDSSAMYLPE
;
A
#
# COMPACT_ATOMS: atom_id res chain seq x y z
N MET A 1 42.99 19.88 -28.84
CA MET A 1 42.67 19.20 -27.56
C MET A 1 42.41 20.25 -26.53
N GLY A 2 41.14 20.61 -26.30
CA GLY A 2 40.76 21.61 -25.33
C GLY A 2 40.88 21.07 -23.90
N ALA A 3 41.62 21.77 -23.06
CA ALA A 3 41.71 21.47 -21.64
C ALA A 3 40.34 21.69 -21.00
N VAL A 4 39.72 20.63 -20.46
CA VAL A 4 38.52 20.73 -19.63
C VAL A 4 38.88 21.57 -18.42
N SER A 5 38.13 22.65 -18.18
CA SER A 5 38.36 23.57 -17.07
C SER A 5 38.30 22.81 -15.73
N SER A 6 39.19 23.14 -14.80
CA SER A 6 39.20 22.54 -13.44
C SER A 6 37.86 22.69 -12.73
N ASN A 7 37.04 23.70 -13.06
CA ASN A 7 35.68 23.89 -12.57
C ASN A 7 34.70 22.84 -13.14
N GLU A 8 34.83 22.48 -14.41
CA GLU A 8 33.98 21.45 -15.03
C GLU A 8 34.30 20.04 -14.48
N THR A 9 35.60 19.78 -14.26
CA THR A 9 36.04 18.51 -13.63
C THR A 9 35.54 18.40 -12.18
N ASN A 10 35.60 19.45 -11.39
CA ASN A 10 35.08 19.49 -10.02
C ASN A 10 33.54 19.37 -9.97
N ALA A 11 32.82 19.96 -10.92
CA ALA A 11 31.37 19.85 -11.02
C ALA A 11 30.95 18.42 -11.42
N LEU A 12 31.65 17.77 -12.34
CA LEU A 12 31.45 16.38 -12.73
C LEU A 12 31.69 15.42 -11.56
N LEU A 13 32.82 15.56 -10.85
CA LEU A 13 33.13 14.76 -9.66
C LEU A 13 32.11 14.94 -8.54
N ALA A 14 31.61 16.15 -8.32
CA ALA A 14 30.58 16.44 -7.34
C ALA A 14 29.24 15.78 -7.74
N THR A 15 28.90 15.75 -9.04
CA THR A 15 27.71 15.09 -9.57
C THR A 15 27.78 13.59 -9.40
N ASP A 16 28.93 12.98 -9.67
CA ASP A 16 29.15 11.53 -9.50
C ASP A 16 29.08 11.14 -8.01
N ALA A 17 29.66 11.92 -7.12
CA ALA A 17 29.60 11.67 -5.68
C ALA A 17 28.16 11.72 -5.13
N VAL A 18 27.34 12.69 -5.57
CA VAL A 18 25.93 12.77 -5.18
C VAL A 18 25.12 11.60 -5.74
N THR A 19 25.40 11.21 -6.97
CA THR A 19 24.76 10.02 -7.60
C THR A 19 25.08 8.76 -6.82
N GLN A 20 26.34 8.54 -6.47
CA GLN A 20 26.76 7.41 -5.62
C GLN A 20 26.08 7.45 -4.25
N LEU A 21 25.99 8.61 -3.62
CA LEU A 21 25.30 8.78 -2.33
C LEU A 21 23.82 8.40 -2.42
N VAL A 22 23.14 8.76 -3.52
CA VAL A 22 21.74 8.37 -3.77
C VAL A 22 21.61 6.86 -3.91
N GLU A 23 22.51 6.20 -4.65
CA GLU A 23 22.47 4.74 -4.81
C GLU A 23 22.76 4.01 -3.49
N MET A 24 23.73 4.47 -2.71
CA MET A 24 24.01 3.94 -1.37
C MET A 24 22.80 4.08 -0.44
N TRP A 25 22.12 5.22 -0.46
CA TRP A 25 20.91 5.45 0.34
C TRP A 25 19.73 4.58 -0.09
N LEU A 26 19.62 4.26 -1.39
CA LEU A 26 18.55 3.43 -1.92
C LEU A 26 18.79 1.92 -1.70
N PHE A 27 20.02 1.52 -1.38
CA PHE A 27 20.38 0.12 -1.19
C PHE A 27 19.48 -0.58 -0.16
N GLY A 28 19.07 -1.82 -0.47
CA GLY A 28 18.21 -2.64 0.40
C GLY A 28 16.72 -2.24 0.43
N ARG A 29 16.30 -1.24 -0.32
CA ARG A 29 14.87 -0.87 -0.44
C ARG A 29 14.17 -1.71 -1.51
N SER A 30 12.84 -1.77 -1.42
CA SER A 30 12.06 -2.47 -2.46
C SER A 30 12.14 -1.72 -3.81
N PRO A 31 12.08 -2.43 -4.98
CA PRO A 31 12.17 -1.80 -6.30
C PRO A 31 11.24 -0.61 -6.46
N ARG A 32 9.97 -0.75 -6.06
CA ARG A 32 8.99 0.34 -6.13
C ARG A 32 9.37 1.54 -5.25
N THR A 33 9.97 1.31 -4.09
CA THR A 33 10.44 2.39 -3.21
C THR A 33 11.63 3.09 -3.85
N ILE A 34 12.55 2.33 -4.44
CA ILE A 34 13.71 2.85 -5.17
C ILE A 34 13.24 3.80 -6.28
N ASP A 35 12.33 3.36 -7.16
CA ASP A 35 11.83 4.18 -8.27
C ASP A 35 11.21 5.49 -7.81
N VAL A 36 10.35 5.41 -6.81
CA VAL A 36 9.64 6.59 -6.30
C VAL A 36 10.59 7.55 -5.58
N TYR A 37 11.47 7.02 -4.73
CA TYR A 37 12.39 7.83 -3.93
C TYR A 37 13.45 8.46 -4.82
N ARG A 38 14.04 7.69 -5.73
CA ARG A 38 14.99 8.20 -6.74
C ARG A 38 14.38 9.37 -7.51
N ARG A 39 13.18 9.20 -8.06
CA ARG A 39 12.50 10.27 -8.84
C ARG A 39 12.33 11.56 -8.05
N TYR A 40 11.87 11.50 -6.80
CA TYR A 40 11.67 12.73 -6.02
C TYR A 40 12.97 13.35 -5.53
N THR A 41 13.98 12.53 -5.21
CA THR A 41 15.30 13.03 -4.81
C THR A 41 16.01 13.67 -6.00
N HIS A 42 15.99 13.08 -7.18
CA HIS A 42 16.52 13.72 -8.39
C HIS A 42 15.80 15.03 -8.71
N ARG A 43 14.46 15.07 -8.59
CA ARG A 43 13.71 16.31 -8.79
C ARG A 43 14.11 17.41 -7.78
N PHE A 44 14.40 17.03 -6.53
CA PHE A 44 14.92 17.96 -5.52
C PHE A 44 16.32 18.46 -5.87
N LEU A 45 17.24 17.56 -6.17
CA LEU A 45 18.62 17.91 -6.53
C LEU A 45 18.68 18.78 -7.78
N SER A 46 17.88 18.50 -8.81
CA SER A 46 17.77 19.33 -10.01
C SER A 46 17.19 20.72 -9.73
N TYR A 47 16.29 20.85 -8.77
CA TYR A 47 15.73 22.15 -8.37
C TYR A 47 16.79 23.00 -7.65
N VAL A 48 17.48 22.39 -6.69
CA VAL A 48 18.49 23.09 -5.87
C VAL A 48 19.68 23.52 -6.72
N SER A 49 20.14 22.68 -7.65
CA SER A 49 21.18 22.96 -8.67
C SER A 49 22.49 23.52 -8.11
N LYS A 50 22.85 23.13 -6.86
CA LYS A 50 24.11 23.50 -6.19
C LYS A 50 24.64 22.31 -5.38
N PRO A 51 25.94 22.31 -4.98
CA PRO A 51 26.50 21.26 -4.15
C PRO A 51 25.71 21.01 -2.89
N LEU A 52 25.56 19.75 -2.50
CA LEU A 52 24.64 19.32 -1.41
C LEU A 52 24.99 19.98 -0.07
N HIS A 53 26.28 20.21 0.23
CA HIS A 53 26.74 20.86 1.46
C HIS A 53 26.40 22.36 1.53
N LEU A 54 26.02 22.97 0.40
CA LEU A 54 25.60 24.39 0.32
C LEU A 54 24.08 24.56 0.33
N VAL A 55 23.33 23.45 0.51
CA VAL A 55 21.85 23.48 0.58
C VAL A 55 21.43 24.17 1.87
N GLU A 56 20.58 25.17 1.74
CA GLU A 56 20.05 25.96 2.82
C GLU A 56 18.55 25.68 3.05
N LEU A 57 18.02 26.18 4.17
CA LEU A 57 16.60 26.07 4.47
C LEU A 57 15.72 26.73 3.39
N ALA A 58 16.17 27.85 2.83
CA ALA A 58 15.46 28.56 1.76
C ALA A 58 15.24 27.69 0.51
N ASP A 59 16.24 26.87 0.13
CA ASP A 59 16.14 25.95 -1.00
C ASP A 59 15.07 24.87 -0.75
N ILE A 60 15.06 24.34 0.47
CA ILE A 60 14.09 23.34 0.88
C ILE A 60 12.67 23.91 0.84
N GLN A 61 12.48 25.11 1.38
CA GLN A 61 11.19 25.79 1.36
C GLN A 61 10.75 26.13 -0.06
N GLY A 62 11.66 26.62 -0.90
CA GLY A 62 11.41 26.89 -2.32
C GLY A 62 10.99 25.62 -3.07
N TRP A 63 11.71 24.52 -2.86
CA TRP A 63 11.34 23.24 -3.45
C TRP A 63 9.97 22.74 -2.96
N GLN A 64 9.65 22.87 -1.67
CA GLN A 64 8.36 22.48 -1.13
C GLN A 64 7.20 23.25 -1.80
N LYS A 65 7.38 24.53 -2.11
CA LYS A 65 6.40 25.33 -2.87
C LYS A 65 6.14 24.74 -4.26
N THR A 66 7.15 24.16 -4.92
CA THR A 66 6.94 23.51 -6.24
C THR A 66 6.04 22.28 -6.17
N LEU A 67 5.77 21.75 -4.97
CA LEU A 67 4.87 20.61 -4.79
C LEU A 67 3.40 21.04 -4.60
N GLU A 68 3.10 22.32 -4.43
CA GLU A 68 1.78 22.85 -4.12
C GLU A 68 0.86 22.49 -5.30
N GLY A 69 0.47 22.21 -6.06
CA GLY A 69 -0.48 21.72 -7.08
C GLY A 69 -0.59 20.19 -7.17
N MET A 70 0.25 19.45 -6.44
CA MET A 70 0.20 18.00 -6.42
C MET A 70 -0.84 17.49 -5.41
N ALA A 71 -1.40 16.31 -5.68
CA ALA A 71 -2.27 15.63 -4.70
C ALA A 71 -1.55 15.50 -3.33
N PRO A 72 -2.23 15.73 -2.19
CA PRO A 72 -1.62 15.75 -0.85
C PRO A 72 -0.80 14.50 -0.52
N ASN A 73 -1.25 13.33 -0.98
CA ASN A 73 -0.50 12.08 -0.77
C ASN A 73 0.82 12.05 -1.57
N SER A 74 0.82 12.59 -2.78
CA SER A 74 2.03 12.70 -3.61
C SER A 74 3.03 13.69 -3.00
N GLN A 75 2.56 14.81 -2.47
CA GLN A 75 3.40 15.76 -1.72
C GLN A 75 4.06 15.07 -0.51
N ARG A 76 3.27 14.33 0.30
CA ARG A 76 3.80 13.59 1.47
C ARG A 76 4.87 12.59 1.08
N ILE A 77 4.69 11.87 -0.02
CA ILE A 77 5.67 10.89 -0.51
C ILE A 77 6.95 11.60 -0.96
N ALA A 78 6.83 12.70 -1.71
CA ALA A 78 7.96 13.50 -2.16
C ALA A 78 8.78 14.04 -0.98
N ILE A 79 8.09 14.63 0.00
CA ILE A 79 8.72 15.15 1.22
C ILE A 79 9.39 14.03 2.02
N ALA A 80 8.73 12.88 2.18
CA ALA A 80 9.30 11.74 2.89
C ALA A 80 10.57 11.19 2.22
N ALA A 81 10.63 11.17 0.90
CA ALA A 81 11.80 10.75 0.14
C ALA A 81 12.98 11.70 0.41
N VAL A 82 12.78 13.00 0.24
CA VAL A 82 13.84 14.00 0.43
C VAL A 82 14.27 14.09 1.91
N LYS A 83 13.33 14.07 2.86
CA LYS A 83 13.66 13.97 4.30
C LYS A 83 14.56 12.79 4.61
N SER A 84 14.23 11.63 4.07
CA SER A 84 14.99 10.40 4.28
C SER A 84 16.38 10.48 3.65
N PHE A 85 16.51 11.10 2.48
CA PHE A 85 17.79 11.34 1.82
C PHE A 85 18.68 12.34 2.59
N LEU A 86 18.14 13.49 2.98
CA LEU A 86 18.88 14.49 3.76
C LEU A 86 19.34 13.94 5.12
N LYS A 87 18.50 13.10 5.76
CA LYS A 87 18.90 12.38 6.97
C LYS A 87 20.08 11.46 6.71
N PHE A 88 20.06 10.70 5.61
CA PHE A 88 21.15 9.81 5.24
C PHE A 88 22.43 10.59 4.96
N ALA A 89 22.35 11.67 4.16
CA ALA A 89 23.47 12.55 3.84
C ALA A 89 24.11 13.17 5.10
N SER A 90 23.29 13.55 6.09
CA SER A 90 23.80 14.01 7.38
C SER A 90 24.45 12.88 8.20
N SER A 91 23.84 11.67 8.19
CA SER A 91 24.39 10.52 8.92
C SER A 91 25.72 10.00 8.35
N THR A 92 26.01 10.32 7.08
CA THR A 92 27.27 9.96 6.40
C THR A 92 28.29 11.10 6.40
N GLY A 93 28.01 12.23 7.07
CA GLY A 93 28.91 13.39 7.17
C GLY A 93 28.95 14.27 5.92
N VAL A 94 28.14 14.00 4.90
CA VAL A 94 28.06 14.84 3.68
C VAL A 94 27.35 16.17 3.97
N LEU A 95 26.42 16.16 4.94
CA LEU A 95 25.77 17.36 5.47
C LEU A 95 26.09 17.48 6.97
N GLU A 96 26.47 18.68 7.42
CA GLU A 96 26.67 18.93 8.84
C GLU A 96 25.37 18.82 9.64
N VAL A 97 24.27 19.30 9.06
CA VAL A 97 22.96 19.36 9.72
C VAL A 97 21.88 18.69 8.86
N ASN A 98 21.02 17.92 9.51
CA ASN A 98 19.86 17.33 8.87
C ASN A 98 18.72 18.36 8.69
N LEU A 99 18.76 19.16 7.64
CA LEU A 99 17.71 20.13 7.32
C LEU A 99 16.35 19.45 7.03
N GLY A 100 16.33 18.16 6.71
CA GLY A 100 15.09 17.40 6.48
C GLY A 100 14.13 17.40 7.67
N VAL A 101 14.60 17.59 8.92
CA VAL A 101 13.74 17.66 10.11
C VAL A 101 12.77 18.83 10.06
N LEU A 102 13.14 19.92 9.41
CA LEU A 102 12.36 21.14 9.30
C LEU A 102 11.24 21.06 8.23
N MET A 103 11.30 20.07 7.34
CA MET A 103 10.29 19.89 6.30
C MET A 103 8.95 19.46 6.91
N ARG A 104 7.88 20.12 6.55
CA ARG A 104 6.52 19.77 6.96
C ARG A 104 5.68 19.39 5.75
N GLY A 105 5.05 18.24 5.80
CA GLY A 105 4.09 17.81 4.77
C GLY A 105 2.69 18.33 5.05
N PRO A 106 1.80 18.31 4.05
CA PRO A 106 0.40 18.66 4.25
C PRO A 106 -0.22 17.77 5.34
N LYS A 107 -1.03 18.37 6.20
CA LYS A 107 -1.82 17.61 7.17
C LYS A 107 -2.72 16.63 6.39
N GLY A 108 -2.66 15.35 6.70
CA GLY A 108 -3.53 14.37 6.08
C GLY A 108 -4.96 14.58 6.57
N LYS A 109 -5.91 14.78 5.67
CA LYS A 109 -7.29 14.47 6.00
C LYS A 109 -7.37 12.97 6.23
N ASP A 110 -7.93 12.52 7.33
CA ASP A 110 -8.24 11.12 7.53
C ASP A 110 -9.48 10.79 6.68
N ALA A 111 -9.23 10.49 5.42
CA ALA A 111 -10.28 10.11 4.47
C ALA A 111 -10.74 8.64 4.67
N LEU A 112 -10.48 8.05 5.84
CA LEU A 112 -10.86 6.66 6.10
C LEU A 112 -12.40 6.53 6.09
N THR A 113 -13.09 7.45 6.77
CA THR A 113 -14.56 7.48 6.84
C THR A 113 -15.20 7.65 5.46
N GLU A 114 -14.60 8.46 4.58
CA GLU A 114 -15.06 8.65 3.20
C GLU A 114 -14.84 7.43 2.31
N ARG A 115 -14.05 6.44 2.75
CA ARG A 115 -13.68 5.24 2.01
C ARG A 115 -14.20 3.95 2.63
N LEU A 116 -15.11 4.04 3.56
CA LEU A 116 -15.77 2.88 4.14
C LEU A 116 -17.04 2.60 3.35
N LEU A 117 -17.07 1.42 2.73
CA LEU A 117 -18.29 0.86 2.18
C LEU A 117 -19.14 0.32 3.32
N THR A 118 -20.43 0.53 3.26
CA THR A 118 -21.40 -0.15 4.14
C THR A 118 -21.50 -1.63 3.80
N GLU A 119 -22.03 -2.44 4.72
CA GLU A 119 -22.27 -3.87 4.45
C GLU A 119 -23.24 -4.07 3.27
N GLY A 120 -24.26 -3.20 3.15
CA GLY A 120 -25.21 -3.23 2.05
C GLY A 120 -24.54 -2.95 0.70
N GLU A 121 -23.66 -1.97 0.63
CA GLU A 121 -22.89 -1.65 -0.60
C GLU A 121 -21.97 -2.81 -1.00
N VAL A 122 -21.26 -3.42 -0.04
CA VAL A 122 -20.43 -4.61 -0.33
C VAL A 122 -21.28 -5.77 -0.80
N ALA A 123 -22.43 -6.02 -0.17
CA ALA A 123 -23.36 -7.08 -0.57
C ALA A 123 -23.89 -6.84 -2.00
N ALA A 124 -24.28 -5.62 -2.32
CA ALA A 124 -24.74 -5.24 -3.67
C ALA A 124 -23.65 -5.47 -4.73
N MET A 125 -22.42 -5.02 -4.47
CA MET A 125 -21.28 -5.26 -5.38
C MET A 125 -21.04 -6.73 -5.67
N ILE A 126 -21.22 -7.59 -4.67
CA ILE A 126 -21.01 -9.03 -4.80
C ILE A 126 -22.22 -9.68 -5.51
N ALA A 127 -23.43 -9.30 -5.16
CA ALA A 127 -24.67 -9.89 -5.72
C ALA A 127 -24.83 -9.60 -7.22
N GLU A 128 -24.44 -8.41 -7.67
CA GLU A 128 -24.51 -7.98 -9.06
C GLU A 128 -23.38 -8.55 -9.95
N GLU A 129 -22.47 -9.35 -9.41
CA GLU A 129 -21.39 -9.95 -10.21
C GLU A 129 -21.80 -11.36 -10.69
N LYS A 130 -21.88 -11.50 -12.00
CA LYS A 130 -22.33 -12.75 -12.65
C LYS A 130 -21.17 -13.70 -13.03
N ASP A 131 -19.96 -13.18 -13.19
CA ASP A 131 -18.78 -14.00 -13.47
C ASP A 131 -18.27 -14.61 -12.17
N LEU A 132 -18.27 -15.94 -12.05
CA LEU A 132 -17.88 -16.65 -10.82
C LEU A 132 -16.49 -16.27 -10.33
N ARG A 133 -15.51 -16.14 -11.23
CA ARG A 133 -14.14 -15.74 -10.86
C ARG A 133 -14.12 -14.34 -10.26
N ASN A 134 -14.80 -13.39 -10.87
CA ASN A 134 -14.84 -12.01 -10.39
C ASN A 134 -15.63 -11.91 -9.07
N TYR A 135 -16.72 -12.64 -8.95
CA TYR A 135 -17.48 -12.80 -7.71
C TYR A 135 -16.59 -13.28 -6.56
N LEU A 136 -15.78 -14.32 -6.79
CA LEU A 136 -14.88 -14.86 -5.79
C LEU A 136 -13.70 -13.92 -5.47
N ILE A 137 -13.25 -13.13 -6.44
CA ILE A 137 -12.29 -12.06 -6.22
C ILE A 137 -12.83 -11.03 -5.23
N LEU A 138 -14.07 -10.54 -5.45
CA LEU A 138 -14.71 -9.57 -4.54
C LEU A 138 -14.88 -10.16 -3.14
N ARG A 139 -15.35 -11.41 -3.05
CA ARG A 139 -15.51 -12.10 -1.77
C ARG A 139 -14.20 -12.28 -1.02
N LEU A 140 -13.11 -12.69 -1.68
CA LEU A 140 -11.82 -12.83 -1.02
C LEU A 140 -11.23 -11.49 -0.59
N LEU A 141 -11.34 -10.45 -1.39
CA LEU A 141 -10.90 -9.12 -1.00
C LEU A 141 -11.61 -8.63 0.26
N TYR A 142 -12.91 -8.92 0.38
CA TYR A 142 -13.70 -8.54 1.54
C TYR A 142 -13.55 -9.52 2.70
N MET A 143 -13.81 -10.83 2.53
CA MET A 143 -13.88 -11.79 3.63
C MET A 143 -12.50 -12.18 4.19
N ALA A 144 -11.46 -12.19 3.37
CA ALA A 144 -10.10 -12.47 3.80
C ALA A 144 -9.23 -11.19 3.97
N GLY A 145 -9.75 -10.03 3.59
CA GLY A 145 -9.04 -8.75 3.70
C GLY A 145 -7.70 -8.73 2.97
N LEU A 146 -7.58 -9.43 1.85
CA LEU A 146 -6.32 -9.53 1.09
C LEU A 146 -5.89 -8.20 0.50
N ARG A 147 -4.57 -7.96 0.45
CA ARG A 147 -4.03 -6.93 -0.42
C ARG A 147 -4.15 -7.37 -1.88
N VAL A 148 -4.36 -6.41 -2.79
CA VAL A 148 -4.44 -6.74 -4.23
C VAL A 148 -3.23 -7.53 -4.73
N SER A 149 -2.03 -7.26 -4.21
CA SER A 149 -0.82 -8.00 -4.57
C SER A 149 -0.83 -9.44 -4.07
N GLU A 150 -1.38 -9.69 -2.89
CA GLU A 150 -1.50 -11.02 -2.31
C GLU A 150 -2.51 -11.86 -3.11
N LEU A 151 -3.63 -11.24 -3.49
CA LEU A 151 -4.63 -11.88 -4.35
C LEU A 151 -4.05 -12.27 -5.72
N CYS A 152 -3.29 -11.37 -6.36
CA CYS A 152 -2.66 -11.65 -7.67
C CYS A 152 -1.64 -12.77 -7.63
N GLN A 153 -0.99 -13.00 -6.48
CA GLN A 153 0.06 -13.98 -6.29
C GLN A 153 -0.45 -15.32 -5.73
N LEU A 154 -1.73 -15.40 -5.36
CA LEU A 154 -2.31 -16.58 -4.72
C LEU A 154 -2.33 -17.76 -5.69
N CYS A 155 -1.67 -18.85 -5.31
CA CYS A 155 -1.63 -20.11 -6.04
C CYS A 155 -2.38 -21.20 -5.27
N TRP A 156 -2.73 -22.29 -5.95
CA TRP A 156 -3.44 -23.40 -5.31
C TRP A 156 -2.63 -24.07 -4.20
N LYS A 157 -1.30 -24.07 -4.24
CA LYS A 157 -0.45 -24.57 -3.16
C LYS A 157 -0.58 -23.78 -1.85
N ASP A 158 -1.04 -22.52 -1.94
CA ASP A 158 -1.24 -21.66 -0.78
C ASP A 158 -2.60 -21.90 -0.10
N MET A 159 -3.40 -22.78 -0.68
CA MET A 159 -4.76 -23.10 -0.26
C MET A 159 -4.86 -24.56 0.21
N VAL A 160 -5.27 -24.77 1.45
CA VAL A 160 -5.41 -26.09 2.04
C VAL A 160 -6.77 -26.24 2.75
N LEU A 161 -7.31 -27.45 2.77
CA LEU A 161 -8.48 -27.78 3.59
C LEU A 161 -8.02 -27.96 5.03
N ARG A 162 -8.77 -27.41 5.98
CA ARG A 162 -8.55 -27.57 7.42
C ARG A 162 -9.89 -27.88 8.10
N GLY A 163 -10.11 -29.14 8.43
CA GLY A 163 -11.42 -29.61 8.85
C GLY A 163 -12.44 -29.38 7.73
N GLU A 164 -13.54 -28.71 8.04
CA GLU A 164 -14.59 -28.35 7.07
C GLU A 164 -14.37 -26.97 6.43
N THR A 165 -13.34 -26.23 6.84
CA THR A 165 -13.06 -24.85 6.39
C THR A 165 -11.85 -24.80 5.49
N GLY A 166 -11.75 -23.76 4.66
CA GLY A 166 -10.57 -23.49 3.88
C GLY A 166 -9.53 -22.66 4.67
N GLN A 167 -8.28 -22.82 4.31
CA GLN A 167 -7.19 -22.02 4.81
C GLN A 167 -6.39 -21.49 3.64
N ILE A 168 -6.06 -20.20 3.67
CA ILE A 168 -5.09 -19.60 2.76
C ILE A 168 -3.88 -19.10 3.52
N THR A 169 -2.71 -19.26 2.93
CA THR A 169 -1.43 -18.77 3.43
C THR A 169 -0.94 -17.68 2.50
N VAL A 170 -0.66 -16.49 3.01
CA VAL A 170 -0.20 -15.36 2.20
C VAL A 170 1.10 -14.78 2.72
N GLN A 171 1.96 -14.40 1.79
CA GLN A 171 3.20 -13.70 2.10
C GLN A 171 2.96 -12.17 2.07
N GLY A 172 3.22 -11.53 3.21
CA GLY A 172 3.12 -10.08 3.36
C GLY A 172 4.44 -9.37 3.10
N LYS A 173 4.44 -8.05 3.32
CA LYS A 173 5.64 -7.21 3.21
C LYS A 173 6.73 -7.70 4.17
N GLY A 174 7.97 -7.83 3.68
CA GLY A 174 9.12 -8.27 4.47
C GLY A 174 9.15 -9.77 4.74
N GLY A 175 8.54 -10.60 3.89
CA GLY A 175 8.58 -12.06 4.02
C GLY A 175 7.69 -12.63 5.13
N LYS A 176 6.90 -11.79 5.82
CA LYS A 176 5.99 -12.25 6.89
C LYS A 176 4.87 -13.09 6.31
N VAL A 177 4.74 -14.31 6.79
CA VAL A 177 3.67 -15.24 6.40
C VAL A 177 2.52 -15.11 7.39
N ARG A 178 1.29 -15.15 6.90
CA ARG A 178 0.09 -15.27 7.73
C ARG A 178 -0.92 -16.21 7.11
N THR A 179 -1.70 -16.82 7.97
CA THR A 179 -2.77 -17.75 7.62
C THR A 179 -4.13 -17.12 7.88
N ILE A 180 -5.05 -17.30 6.97
CA ILE A 180 -6.42 -16.81 7.06
C ILE A 180 -7.38 -17.99 6.83
N LEU A 181 -8.30 -18.20 7.75
CA LEU A 181 -9.35 -19.21 7.61
C LEU A 181 -10.48 -18.64 6.75
N LEU A 182 -11.03 -19.48 5.89
CA LEU A 182 -12.16 -19.15 5.03
C LEU A 182 -13.39 -19.94 5.46
N PRO A 183 -14.59 -19.35 5.45
CA PRO A 183 -15.82 -20.10 5.65
C PRO A 183 -15.96 -21.26 4.64
N ALA A 184 -16.56 -22.37 5.07
CA ALA A 184 -16.75 -23.57 4.25
C ALA A 184 -17.44 -23.26 2.90
N THR A 185 -18.44 -22.39 2.91
CA THR A 185 -19.15 -21.97 1.69
C THR A 185 -18.24 -21.27 0.68
N LEU A 186 -17.36 -20.36 1.14
CA LEU A 186 -16.41 -19.68 0.26
C LEU A 186 -15.34 -20.65 -0.26
N TRP A 187 -14.90 -21.57 0.60
CA TRP A 187 -13.96 -22.62 0.20
C TRP A 187 -14.50 -23.47 -0.94
N THR A 188 -15.72 -24.03 -0.76
CA THR A 188 -16.37 -24.88 -1.76
C THR A 188 -16.55 -24.15 -3.10
N GLN A 189 -16.94 -22.88 -3.06
CA GLN A 189 -17.07 -22.07 -4.28
C GLN A 189 -15.72 -21.81 -4.96
N LEU A 190 -14.64 -21.59 -4.20
CA LEU A 190 -13.30 -21.42 -4.77
C LEU A 190 -12.83 -22.71 -5.47
N GLN A 191 -13.15 -23.90 -4.93
CA GLN A 191 -12.79 -25.17 -5.57
C GLN A 191 -13.40 -25.32 -6.97
N GLN A 192 -14.53 -24.68 -7.27
CA GLN A 192 -15.13 -24.70 -8.62
C GLN A 192 -14.23 -24.04 -9.68
N LEU A 193 -13.28 -23.19 -9.28
CA LEU A 193 -12.28 -22.61 -10.20
C LEU A 193 -11.09 -23.54 -10.46
N ARG A 194 -10.95 -24.63 -9.70
CA ARG A 194 -9.82 -25.55 -9.76
C ARG A 194 -10.02 -26.64 -10.83
N VAL A 195 -10.40 -26.25 -12.03
CA VAL A 195 -10.53 -27.18 -13.17
C VAL A 195 -9.15 -27.32 -13.82
N ASP A 196 -8.61 -28.54 -13.84
CA ASP A 196 -7.32 -28.91 -14.45
C ASP A 196 -6.15 -28.01 -14.00
N ALA A 197 -6.18 -27.55 -12.74
CA ALA A 197 -5.16 -26.65 -12.22
C ALA A 197 -4.12 -27.41 -11.40
N SER A 198 -2.85 -27.20 -11.74
CA SER A 198 -1.69 -27.61 -10.94
C SER A 198 -1.65 -26.82 -9.61
N VAL A 199 -0.96 -27.37 -8.61
CA VAL A 199 -0.76 -26.70 -7.31
C VAL A 199 -0.01 -25.36 -7.44
N ASN A 200 0.82 -25.21 -8.46
CA ASN A 200 1.57 -23.97 -8.72
C ASN A 200 0.79 -22.96 -9.57
N ASP A 201 -0.37 -23.34 -10.10
CA ASP A 201 -1.16 -22.42 -10.92
C ASP A 201 -1.81 -21.34 -10.06
N PRO A 202 -1.96 -20.12 -10.60
CA PRO A 202 -2.66 -19.05 -9.91
C PRO A 202 -4.14 -19.39 -9.74
N VAL A 203 -4.72 -19.08 -8.59
CA VAL A 203 -6.15 -19.27 -8.31
C VAL A 203 -7.00 -18.43 -9.27
N PHE A 204 -6.59 -17.20 -9.55
CA PHE A 204 -7.29 -16.30 -10.46
C PHE A 204 -6.50 -16.10 -11.76
N ARG A 205 -6.94 -16.79 -12.81
CA ARG A 205 -6.31 -16.79 -14.12
C ARG A 205 -7.02 -15.89 -15.11
N SER A 206 -6.26 -15.30 -16.01
CA SER A 206 -6.75 -14.69 -17.26
C SER A 206 -7.20 -15.78 -18.24
N LYS A 207 -7.83 -15.40 -19.35
CA LYS A 207 -8.19 -16.35 -20.42
C LYS A 207 -6.98 -17.13 -20.98
N ASN A 208 -5.76 -16.55 -20.88
CA ASN A 208 -4.51 -17.15 -21.34
C ASN A 208 -3.78 -17.93 -20.23
N GLY A 209 -4.45 -18.31 -19.13
CA GLY A 209 -3.86 -19.06 -18.01
C GLY A 209 -2.92 -18.28 -17.10
N LYS A 210 -2.54 -17.04 -17.43
CA LYS A 210 -1.63 -16.21 -16.62
C LYS A 210 -2.35 -15.61 -15.41
N PRO A 211 -1.62 -15.34 -14.30
CA PRO A 211 -2.21 -14.66 -13.14
C PRO A 211 -2.79 -13.30 -13.55
N LEU A 212 -3.87 -12.90 -12.88
CA LEU A 212 -4.42 -11.56 -13.06
C LEU A 212 -3.47 -10.53 -12.44
N ASP A 213 -3.23 -9.45 -13.16
CA ASP A 213 -2.48 -8.31 -12.65
C ASP A 213 -3.34 -7.37 -11.78
N ARG A 214 -2.67 -6.45 -11.08
CA ARG A 214 -3.35 -5.47 -10.22
C ARG A 214 -4.33 -4.60 -11.00
N ILE A 215 -3.98 -4.18 -12.21
CA ILE A 215 -4.82 -3.29 -13.05
C ILE A 215 -6.13 -4.01 -13.37
N ARG A 216 -6.07 -5.29 -13.69
CA ARG A 216 -7.28 -6.08 -13.96
C ARG A 216 -8.17 -6.21 -12.74
N ILE A 217 -7.59 -6.47 -11.55
CA ILE A 217 -8.37 -6.52 -10.29
C ILE A 217 -9.02 -5.16 -9.99
N TYR A 218 -8.30 -4.05 -10.17
CA TYR A 218 -8.89 -2.71 -10.02
C TYR A 218 -10.06 -2.49 -10.98
N ARG A 219 -9.96 -2.92 -12.23
CA ARG A 219 -11.05 -2.82 -13.21
C ARG A 219 -12.27 -3.66 -12.81
N ILE A 220 -12.06 -4.87 -12.28
CA ILE A 220 -13.13 -5.74 -11.78
C ILE A 220 -13.87 -5.05 -10.63
N VAL A 221 -13.15 -4.53 -9.64
CA VAL A 221 -13.74 -3.84 -8.48
C VAL A 221 -14.51 -2.59 -8.90
N LYS A 222 -13.95 -1.77 -9.80
CA LYS A 222 -14.65 -0.58 -10.33
C LYS A 222 -15.91 -0.94 -11.11
N ALA A 223 -15.85 -1.97 -11.94
CA ALA A 223 -17.00 -2.44 -12.69
C ALA A 223 -18.12 -2.96 -11.77
N ALA A 224 -17.76 -3.67 -10.69
CA ALA A 224 -18.71 -4.13 -9.68
C ALA A 224 -19.35 -2.95 -8.93
N ALA A 225 -18.57 -1.95 -8.52
CA ALA A 225 -19.10 -0.75 -7.87
C ALA A 225 -20.07 0.01 -8.79
N LYS A 226 -19.71 0.17 -10.08
CA LYS A 226 -20.57 0.81 -11.07
C LYS A 226 -21.90 0.09 -11.26
N ARG A 227 -21.89 -1.25 -11.36
CA ARG A 227 -23.13 -2.06 -11.48
C ARG A 227 -24.05 -1.89 -10.27
N ALA A 228 -23.46 -1.83 -9.08
CA ALA A 228 -24.18 -1.62 -7.83
C ALA A 228 -24.60 -0.17 -7.58
N GLY A 229 -24.36 0.76 -8.51
CA GLY A 229 -24.68 2.18 -8.34
C GLY A 229 -23.84 2.91 -7.28
N ILE A 230 -22.66 2.36 -6.95
CA ILE A 230 -21.77 2.87 -5.91
C ILE A 230 -20.69 3.76 -6.55
N ASN A 231 -20.10 4.65 -5.75
CA ASN A 231 -19.04 5.56 -6.16
C ASN A 231 -17.91 4.85 -6.93
N GLU A 232 -17.60 5.30 -8.13
CA GLU A 232 -16.58 4.73 -9.02
C GLU A 232 -15.13 4.83 -8.49
N ASN A 233 -14.90 5.58 -7.40
CA ASN A 233 -13.59 5.66 -6.74
C ASN A 233 -13.27 4.44 -5.87
N VAL A 234 -14.20 3.51 -5.73
CA VAL A 234 -13.99 2.25 -5.01
C VAL A 234 -12.79 1.49 -5.58
N SER A 235 -11.99 0.96 -4.69
CA SER A 235 -10.78 0.20 -5.02
C SER A 235 -10.69 -1.07 -4.17
N PRO A 236 -9.81 -2.03 -4.49
CA PRO A 236 -9.58 -3.21 -3.66
C PRO A 236 -9.25 -2.87 -2.20
N HIS A 237 -8.65 -1.70 -1.95
CA HIS A 237 -8.35 -1.22 -0.60
C HIS A 237 -9.61 -0.91 0.21
N TRP A 238 -10.68 -0.43 -0.44
CA TRP A 238 -11.94 -0.13 0.25
C TRP A 238 -12.61 -1.39 0.76
N LEU A 239 -12.60 -2.49 -0.01
CA LEU A 239 -13.10 -3.78 0.44
C LEU A 239 -12.31 -4.33 1.64
N ARG A 240 -11.00 -4.13 1.65
CA ARG A 240 -10.16 -4.48 2.79
C ARG A 240 -10.40 -3.56 4.00
N HIS A 241 -10.69 -2.28 3.80
CA HIS A 241 -11.10 -1.35 4.84
C HIS A 241 -12.46 -1.76 5.43
N ALA A 242 -13.42 -2.09 4.56
CA ALA A 242 -14.73 -2.62 4.98
C ALA A 242 -14.59 -3.92 5.79
N HIS A 243 -13.70 -4.85 5.38
CA HIS A 243 -13.37 -6.03 6.20
C HIS A 243 -12.93 -5.65 7.61
N ALA A 244 -11.99 -4.70 7.73
CA ALA A 244 -11.49 -4.28 9.04
C ALA A 244 -12.59 -3.68 9.93
N SER A 245 -13.36 -2.73 9.39
CA SER A 245 -14.44 -2.06 10.12
C SER A 245 -15.54 -3.05 10.50
N HIS A 246 -16.12 -3.74 9.52
CA HIS A 246 -17.24 -4.65 9.75
C HIS A 246 -16.91 -5.83 10.66
N SER A 247 -15.67 -6.37 10.59
CA SER A 247 -15.27 -7.45 11.51
C SER A 247 -15.21 -6.95 12.96
N LEU A 248 -14.68 -5.74 13.19
CA LEU A 248 -14.65 -5.11 14.50
C LEU A 248 -16.07 -4.75 14.99
N ASP A 249 -16.92 -4.23 14.11
CA ASP A 249 -18.32 -3.90 14.41
C ASP A 249 -19.14 -5.14 14.79
N ARG A 250 -18.77 -6.30 14.28
CA ARG A 250 -19.33 -7.62 14.64
C ARG A 250 -18.65 -8.26 15.85
N GLY A 251 -17.82 -7.53 16.59
CA GLY A 251 -17.19 -7.98 17.82
C GLY A 251 -15.90 -8.78 17.65
N ALA A 252 -15.32 -8.87 16.45
CA ALA A 252 -14.03 -9.53 16.29
C ALA A 252 -12.95 -8.81 17.12
N PRO A 253 -12.14 -9.55 17.90
CA PRO A 253 -11.06 -8.94 18.66
C PRO A 253 -10.08 -8.15 17.77
N LEU A 254 -9.66 -6.97 18.22
CA LEU A 254 -8.76 -6.09 17.48
C LEU A 254 -7.47 -6.80 17.02
N HIS A 255 -6.87 -7.60 17.91
CA HIS A 255 -5.65 -8.35 17.60
C HIS A 255 -5.86 -9.43 16.53
N LEU A 256 -7.05 -10.05 16.48
CA LEU A 256 -7.40 -11.01 15.44
C LEU A 256 -7.55 -10.32 14.08
N THR A 257 -8.25 -9.19 14.03
CA THR A 257 -8.39 -8.37 12.81
C THR A 257 -7.03 -7.86 12.33
N GLN A 258 -6.18 -7.37 13.24
CA GLN A 258 -4.81 -6.96 12.95
C GLN A 258 -3.99 -8.11 12.33
N ARG A 259 -4.07 -9.30 12.92
CA ARG A 259 -3.36 -10.50 12.47
C ARG A 259 -3.84 -10.97 11.10
N THR A 260 -5.16 -11.02 10.88
CA THR A 260 -5.77 -11.36 9.58
C THR A 260 -5.33 -10.40 8.49
N LEU A 261 -5.33 -9.11 8.77
CA LEU A 261 -4.90 -8.09 7.82
C LEU A 261 -3.37 -8.05 7.65
N GLY A 262 -2.58 -8.55 8.60
CA GLY A 262 -1.12 -8.47 8.58
C GLY A 262 -0.63 -7.02 8.69
N HIS A 263 -1.21 -6.25 9.62
CA HIS A 263 -0.73 -4.92 9.96
C HIS A 263 0.44 -5.03 10.94
N SER A 264 1.59 -4.47 10.56
CA SER A 264 2.80 -4.51 11.40
C SER A 264 2.73 -3.60 12.63
N ARG A 265 1.81 -2.64 12.64
CA ARG A 265 1.57 -1.70 13.75
C ARG A 265 0.10 -1.74 14.12
N ILE A 266 -0.18 -1.82 15.42
CA ILE A 266 -1.55 -1.86 15.95
C ILE A 266 -2.32 -0.59 15.59
N GLY A 267 -1.71 0.59 15.68
CA GLY A 267 -2.29 1.88 15.33
C GLY A 267 -2.84 1.97 13.89
N THR A 268 -2.45 1.04 13.00
CA THR A 268 -3.08 0.95 11.67
C THR A 268 -4.47 0.35 11.75
N THR A 269 -4.73 -0.54 12.71
CA THR A 269 -6.04 -1.18 12.91
C THR A 269 -6.90 -0.37 13.90
N GLU A 270 -6.29 0.28 14.89
CA GLU A 270 -6.98 1.16 15.85
C GLU A 270 -7.77 2.30 15.19
N ARG A 271 -7.32 2.76 14.02
CA ARG A 271 -8.05 3.77 13.24
C ARG A 271 -9.49 3.38 12.90
N TYR A 272 -9.80 2.09 12.87
CA TYR A 272 -11.17 1.60 12.63
C TYR A 272 -12.03 1.61 13.88
N LEU A 273 -11.45 1.64 15.09
CA LEU A 273 -12.19 1.74 16.35
C LEU A 273 -12.85 3.11 16.53
N HIS A 274 -12.24 4.18 16.00
CA HIS A 274 -12.80 5.54 16.09
C HIS A 274 -14.07 5.74 15.24
N VAL A 275 -14.47 4.77 14.46
CA VAL A 275 -15.68 4.79 13.63
C VAL A 275 -16.91 4.21 14.38
N ARG A 276 -16.72 3.75 15.62
CA ARG A 276 -17.81 3.20 16.46
C ARG A 276 -18.36 4.25 17.44
N PRO A 277 -19.40 5.02 17.08
CA PRO A 277 -19.95 6.01 18.00
C PRO A 277 -20.78 5.41 19.15
N ASN A 278 -21.09 4.09 19.08
CA ASN A 278 -22.02 3.42 19.99
C ASN A 278 -21.34 2.45 20.96
N ASP A 279 -20.02 2.45 21.08
CA ASP A 279 -19.27 1.57 21.97
C ASP A 279 -18.49 2.40 23.01
N SER A 280 -18.59 2.05 24.26
CA SER A 280 -17.89 2.68 25.37
C SER A 280 -17.45 1.62 26.38
N SER A 281 -16.26 1.80 26.97
CA SER A 281 -15.74 0.90 28.00
C SER A 281 -16.69 0.79 29.21
N ALA A 282 -17.52 1.80 29.45
CA ALA A 282 -18.51 1.77 30.50
C ALA A 282 -19.57 0.66 30.30
N MET A 283 -19.84 0.26 29.04
CA MET A 283 -20.81 -0.80 28.72
C MET A 283 -20.32 -2.22 29.10
N TYR A 284 -19.05 -2.33 29.52
CA TYR A 284 -18.41 -3.60 29.90
C TYR A 284 -18.11 -3.69 31.39
N LEU A 285 -18.55 -2.69 32.17
CA LEU A 285 -18.41 -2.70 33.63
C LEU A 285 -19.73 -3.16 34.27
N PRO A 286 -19.66 -3.89 35.42
CA PRO A 286 -20.88 -4.22 36.16
C PRO A 286 -21.52 -2.93 36.68
N GLU A 287 -22.87 -2.89 36.68
CA GLU A 287 -23.67 -1.82 37.30
C GLU A 287 -23.62 -1.93 38.81
#